data_fb87cbd41052ccd3721351128db9bc98
#
_entry.id   fb87cbd41052ccd3721351128db9bc98
#
_cell.length_a   1.000
_cell.length_b   1.000
_cell.length_c   1.000
_cell.angle_alpha   90.00
_cell.angle_beta   90.00
_cell.angle_gamma   90.00
#
_symmetry.space_group_name_H-M   'P 1'
#
loop_
_entity.id
_entity.type
_entity.pdbx_description
1 polymer ?
#
loop_
_entity_poly.entity_id
_entity_poly.type
_entity_poly.pdbx_seq_one_letter_code
_entity_poly.pdbx_strand_id
1 'polypeptide(L)'
;SLPQREQLTNIVFMGQGEPMDNIENVLRATKAMTAEWGYGWSPKRITVSTVGVAKGLIRFLNESNCSLAVSLHHPLPDERKAMMPAERAFGVEDLVQLLSQYDFCRKTNEDYAEGAKQRRLTFEYIVFKGINDSIEHAKALIKLLAPLDCRINMIRFHTIPDTRFDGT
;
A
#
# COMPACT_ATOMS: atom_id res chain seq x y z
N SER A 1 22.65 19.23 -2.64
CA SER A 1 21.78 19.28 -3.83
C SER A 1 22.05 18.04 -4.66
N LEU A 2 21.03 17.24 -4.91
CA LEU A 2 21.13 16.12 -5.84
C LEU A 2 21.34 16.68 -7.26
N PRO A 3 22.39 16.28 -7.98
CA PRO A 3 22.74 16.88 -9.30
C PRO A 3 21.70 16.66 -10.40
N GLN A 4 20.63 15.91 -10.14
CA GLN A 4 19.64 15.48 -11.15
C GLN A 4 18.20 15.51 -10.61
N ARG A 5 17.84 16.59 -9.92
CA ARG A 5 16.50 16.79 -9.35
C ARG A 5 15.37 16.66 -10.39
N GLU A 6 15.65 16.97 -11.64
CA GLU A 6 14.70 16.84 -12.76
C GLU A 6 14.39 15.39 -13.15
N GLN A 7 15.19 14.42 -12.68
CA GLN A 7 14.99 13.00 -12.97
C GLN A 7 14.19 12.24 -11.91
N LEU A 8 13.91 12.86 -10.74
CA LEU A 8 13.06 12.24 -9.73
C LEU A 8 11.58 12.32 -10.14
N THR A 9 10.96 11.19 -10.35
CA THR A 9 9.56 11.10 -10.78
C THR A 9 8.60 10.71 -9.67
N ASN A 10 9.05 9.93 -8.69
CA ASN A 10 8.22 9.39 -7.61
C ASN A 10 8.98 9.32 -6.30
N ILE A 11 8.24 9.35 -5.19
CA ILE A 11 8.75 9.14 -3.84
C ILE A 11 7.95 8.00 -3.23
N VAL A 12 8.63 7.04 -2.60
CA VAL A 12 8.00 5.93 -1.91
C VAL A 12 8.51 5.85 -0.47
N PHE A 13 7.59 5.70 0.48
CA PHE A 13 7.89 5.38 1.86
C PHE A 13 7.79 3.86 2.00
N MET A 14 8.80 3.18 1.45
CA MET A 14 8.91 1.72 1.39
C MET A 14 10.33 1.34 1.78
N GLY A 15 10.54 0.92 3.00
CA GLY A 15 11.86 0.57 3.50
C GLY A 15 11.74 -0.13 4.84
N GLN A 16 12.38 0.39 5.85
CA GLN A 16 12.30 -0.14 7.20
C GLN A 16 11.30 0.65 8.04
N GLY A 17 10.64 -0.06 8.96
CA GLY A 17 9.64 0.49 9.86
C GLY A 17 8.23 0.55 9.26
N GLU A 18 7.30 0.97 10.10
CA GLU A 18 5.89 1.12 9.75
C GLU A 18 5.51 2.61 9.78
N PRO A 19 5.21 3.22 8.62
CA PRO A 19 4.86 4.63 8.55
C PRO A 19 3.66 5.01 9.42
N MET A 20 2.69 4.12 9.59
CA MET A 20 1.48 4.39 10.36
C MET A 20 1.73 4.42 11.87
N ASP A 21 2.82 3.81 12.36
CA ASP A 21 3.28 3.95 13.74
C ASP A 21 3.92 5.33 14.00
N ASN A 22 4.42 5.98 12.95
CA ASN A 22 5.02 7.31 13.01
C ASN A 22 4.21 8.34 12.19
N ILE A 23 2.89 8.21 12.25
CA ILE A 23 1.97 8.93 11.37
C ILE A 23 2.12 10.46 11.42
N GLU A 24 2.43 11.01 12.58
CA GLU A 24 2.62 12.46 12.76
C GLU A 24 3.74 13.00 11.86
N ASN A 25 4.90 12.34 11.88
CA ASN A 25 6.04 12.75 11.06
C ASN A 25 5.83 12.45 9.58
N VAL A 26 5.14 11.36 9.26
CA VAL A 26 4.77 11.01 7.87
C VAL A 26 3.84 12.07 7.29
N LEU A 27 2.83 12.50 8.01
CA LEU A 27 1.91 13.56 7.58
C LEU A 27 2.63 14.90 7.41
N ARG A 28 3.53 15.26 8.33
CA ARG A 28 4.35 16.48 8.20
C ARG A 28 5.24 16.42 6.97
N ALA A 29 5.90 15.28 6.71
CA ALA A 29 6.77 15.10 5.56
C ALA A 29 5.98 15.15 4.24
N THR A 30 4.87 14.41 4.13
CA THR A 30 4.04 14.41 2.93
C THR A 30 3.43 15.78 2.66
N LYS A 31 3.02 16.52 3.70
CA LYS A 31 2.54 17.89 3.59
C LYS A 31 3.62 18.83 3.07
N ALA A 32 4.84 18.77 3.62
CA ALA A 32 5.96 19.57 3.14
C ALA A 32 6.30 19.29 1.67
N MET A 33 6.17 18.02 1.24
CA MET A 33 6.41 17.63 -0.16
C MET A 33 5.31 18.12 -1.12
N THR A 34 4.06 18.17 -0.69
CA THR A 34 2.91 18.44 -1.57
C THR A 34 2.41 19.88 -1.53
N ALA A 35 2.66 20.61 -0.47
CA ALA A 35 2.21 21.98 -0.31
C ALA A 35 2.91 22.94 -1.29
N GLU A 36 2.21 23.99 -1.73
CA GLU A 36 2.75 25.03 -2.61
C GLU A 36 3.93 25.77 -1.99
N TRP A 37 3.88 26.01 -0.68
CA TRP A 37 4.98 26.62 0.07
C TRP A 37 6.19 25.69 0.28
N GLY A 38 6.03 24.38 -0.03
CA GLY A 38 7.06 23.35 0.09
C GLY A 38 7.65 23.00 -1.27
N TYR A 39 7.61 21.72 -1.62
CA TYR A 39 8.16 21.21 -2.89
C TYR A 39 7.14 21.19 -4.04
N GLY A 40 5.85 21.39 -3.77
CA GLY A 40 4.78 21.42 -4.77
C GLY A 40 4.61 20.10 -5.55
N TRP A 41 4.98 18.96 -4.97
CA TRP A 41 4.84 17.68 -5.65
C TRP A 41 3.37 17.24 -5.71
N SER A 42 2.98 16.66 -6.83
CA SER A 42 1.68 16.02 -6.92
C SER A 42 1.58 14.85 -5.92
N PRO A 43 0.53 14.77 -5.10
CA PRO A 43 0.32 13.66 -4.17
C PRO A 43 0.33 12.28 -4.85
N LYS A 44 -0.06 12.20 -6.13
CA LYS A 44 -0.04 10.97 -6.93
C LYS A 44 1.37 10.38 -7.12
N ARG A 45 2.39 11.20 -6.99
CA ARG A 45 3.80 10.79 -7.12
C ARG A 45 4.40 10.33 -5.80
N ILE A 46 3.62 10.37 -4.72
CA ILE A 46 4.07 9.97 -3.39
C ILE A 46 3.22 8.78 -2.95
N THR A 47 3.87 7.67 -2.61
CA THR A 47 3.21 6.47 -2.09
C THR A 47 3.72 6.14 -0.70
N VAL A 48 2.81 5.93 0.23
CA VAL A 48 3.13 5.50 1.60
C VAL A 48 2.68 4.07 1.77
N SER A 49 3.59 3.20 2.21
CA SER A 49 3.30 1.79 2.46
C SER A 49 2.91 1.54 3.91
N THR A 50 2.12 0.51 4.15
CA THR A 50 1.73 0.05 5.49
C THR A 50 1.42 -1.44 5.50
N VAL A 51 1.61 -2.07 6.66
CA VAL A 51 1.11 -3.43 6.92
C VAL A 51 -0.37 -3.42 7.38
N GLY A 52 -0.94 -2.23 7.64
CA GLY A 52 -2.33 -2.08 8.05
C GLY A 52 -2.51 -1.69 9.53
N VAL A 53 -1.77 -0.72 10.05
CA VAL A 53 -1.96 -0.18 11.41
C VAL A 53 -3.13 0.78 11.43
N ALA A 54 -4.29 0.34 11.93
CA ALA A 54 -5.59 1.00 11.79
C ALA A 54 -5.59 2.48 12.20
N LYS A 55 -5.07 2.82 13.40
CA LYS A 55 -5.10 4.18 13.93
C LYS A 55 -4.35 5.18 13.03
N GLY A 56 -3.14 4.83 12.62
CA GLY A 56 -2.35 5.67 11.72
C GLY A 56 -2.92 5.72 10.32
N LEU A 57 -3.43 4.59 9.82
CA LEU A 57 -4.06 4.49 8.50
C LEU A 57 -5.29 5.39 8.37
N ILE A 58 -6.18 5.40 9.35
CA ILE A 58 -7.37 6.30 9.37
C ILE A 58 -6.93 7.77 9.30
N ARG A 59 -5.93 8.17 10.08
CA ARG A 59 -5.39 9.51 10.00
C ARG A 59 -4.79 9.83 8.64
N PHE A 60 -3.99 8.91 8.09
CA PHE A 60 -3.42 9.08 6.76
C PHE A 60 -4.49 9.25 5.68
N LEU A 61 -5.54 8.44 5.72
CA LEU A 61 -6.65 8.50 4.77
C LEU A 61 -7.44 9.81 4.85
N ASN A 62 -7.55 10.40 6.03
CA ASN A 62 -8.28 11.64 6.23
C ASN A 62 -7.42 12.90 5.97
N GLU A 63 -6.13 12.86 6.31
CA GLU A 63 -5.27 14.05 6.36
C GLU A 63 -4.28 14.15 5.17
N SER A 64 -4.14 13.10 4.35
CA SER A 64 -3.24 13.07 3.18
C SER A 64 -4.00 12.68 1.90
N ASN A 65 -3.54 13.18 0.75
CA ASN A 65 -4.00 12.75 -0.58
C ASN A 65 -2.96 11.87 -1.31
N CYS A 66 -1.87 11.49 -0.65
CA CYS A 66 -0.85 10.63 -1.22
C CYS A 66 -1.39 9.22 -1.47
N SER A 67 -0.80 8.51 -2.42
CA SER A 67 -1.14 7.13 -2.74
C SER A 67 -0.81 6.19 -1.59
N LEU A 68 -1.59 5.12 -1.46
CA LEU A 68 -1.42 4.10 -0.44
C LEU A 68 -0.97 2.78 -1.06
N ALA A 69 0.02 2.15 -0.46
CA ALA A 69 0.38 0.76 -0.70
C ALA A 69 0.15 -0.07 0.57
N VAL A 70 -0.40 -1.27 0.42
CA VAL A 70 -0.68 -2.18 1.53
C VAL A 70 0.09 -3.47 1.33
N SER A 71 0.94 -3.83 2.29
CA SER A 71 1.62 -5.11 2.34
C SER A 71 0.62 -6.21 2.69
N LEU A 72 0.14 -6.93 1.67
CA LEU A 72 -0.87 -7.98 1.82
C LEU A 72 -0.24 -9.36 2.01
N HIS A 73 0.51 -9.81 1.03
CA HIS A 73 1.30 -11.04 0.94
C HIS A 73 0.55 -12.35 1.12
N HIS A 74 -0.64 -12.37 1.74
CA HIS A 74 -1.51 -13.54 1.85
C HIS A 74 -3.00 -13.13 1.93
N PRO A 75 -3.91 -13.80 1.20
CA PRO A 75 -5.33 -13.45 1.19
C PRO A 75 -6.14 -14.08 2.32
N LEU A 76 -5.59 -15.14 2.97
CA LEU A 76 -6.26 -15.87 4.04
C LEU A 76 -5.74 -15.40 5.41
N PRO A 77 -6.63 -15.01 6.36
CA PRO A 77 -6.23 -14.41 7.63
C PRO A 77 -5.30 -15.28 8.48
N ASP A 78 -5.60 -16.58 8.63
CA ASP A 78 -4.81 -17.49 9.46
C ASP A 78 -3.39 -17.68 8.91
N GLU A 79 -3.24 -17.80 7.61
CA GLU A 79 -1.95 -17.96 6.95
C GLU A 79 -1.19 -16.64 6.91
N ARG A 80 -1.90 -15.53 6.70
CA ARG A 80 -1.32 -14.18 6.80
C ARG A 80 -0.75 -13.92 8.19
N LYS A 81 -1.45 -14.34 9.24
CA LYS A 81 -1.02 -14.24 10.64
C LYS A 81 0.29 -14.98 10.93
N ALA A 82 0.53 -16.10 10.24
CA ALA A 82 1.78 -16.85 10.36
C ALA A 82 2.96 -16.13 9.71
N MET A 83 2.70 -15.31 8.68
CA MET A 83 3.70 -14.53 7.95
C MET A 83 3.88 -13.12 8.50
N MET A 84 2.78 -12.49 8.91
CA MET A 84 2.72 -11.08 9.30
C MET A 84 2.06 -10.91 10.67
N PRO A 85 2.84 -10.64 11.73
CA PRO A 85 2.29 -10.46 13.08
C PRO A 85 1.26 -9.33 13.19
N ALA A 86 1.28 -8.34 12.28
CA ALA A 86 0.33 -7.23 12.22
C ALA A 86 -1.14 -7.70 12.07
N GLU A 87 -1.38 -8.86 11.45
CA GLU A 87 -2.70 -9.48 11.33
C GLU A 87 -3.40 -9.69 12.68
N ARG A 88 -2.63 -9.87 13.76
CA ARG A 88 -3.18 -10.05 15.11
C ARG A 88 -3.80 -8.77 15.67
N ALA A 89 -3.30 -7.63 15.26
CA ALA A 89 -3.75 -6.33 15.75
C ALA A 89 -4.91 -5.78 14.90
N PHE A 90 -4.84 -6.02 13.59
CA PHE A 90 -5.87 -5.56 12.65
C PHE A 90 -5.88 -6.50 11.43
N GLY A 91 -6.95 -7.29 11.32
CA GLY A 91 -7.09 -8.33 10.31
C GLY A 91 -7.26 -7.77 8.91
N VAL A 92 -6.91 -8.58 7.91
CA VAL A 92 -7.01 -8.17 6.50
C VAL A 92 -8.45 -7.90 6.06
N GLU A 93 -9.42 -8.60 6.60
CA GLU A 93 -10.84 -8.39 6.30
C GLU A 93 -11.32 -7.04 6.85
N ASP A 94 -10.95 -6.71 8.11
CA ASP A 94 -11.24 -5.41 8.72
C ASP A 94 -10.54 -4.28 7.97
N LEU A 95 -9.32 -4.52 7.50
CA LEU A 95 -8.55 -3.57 6.69
C LEU A 95 -9.27 -3.29 5.37
N VAL A 96 -9.75 -4.31 4.66
CA VAL A 96 -10.53 -4.16 3.42
C VAL A 96 -11.84 -3.43 3.69
N GLN A 97 -12.54 -3.77 4.78
CA GLN A 97 -13.77 -3.10 5.18
C GLN A 97 -13.52 -1.60 5.50
N LEU A 98 -12.43 -1.28 6.19
CA LEU A 98 -12.03 0.11 6.43
C LEU A 98 -11.77 0.83 5.11
N LEU A 99 -10.96 0.25 4.22
CA LEU A 99 -10.60 0.85 2.94
C LEU A 99 -11.80 1.06 2.02
N SER A 100 -12.82 0.20 2.08
CA SER A 100 -14.04 0.33 1.28
C SER A 100 -14.89 1.56 1.62
N GLN A 101 -14.61 2.23 2.74
CA GLN A 101 -15.27 3.47 3.14
C GLN A 101 -14.63 4.72 2.48
N TYR A 102 -13.56 4.53 1.70
CA TYR A 102 -12.83 5.62 1.05
C TYR A 102 -12.81 5.45 -0.47
N ASP A 103 -12.84 6.58 -1.16
CA ASP A 103 -12.73 6.59 -2.62
C ASP A 103 -11.28 6.48 -3.07
N PHE A 104 -11.03 5.54 -3.98
CA PHE A 104 -9.76 5.38 -4.66
C PHE A 104 -9.93 5.52 -6.16
N CYS A 105 -8.88 5.99 -6.83
CA CYS A 105 -8.87 6.24 -8.25
C CYS A 105 -8.95 4.94 -9.06
N ARG A 106 -9.96 4.82 -9.94
CA ARG A 106 -10.05 3.75 -10.93
C ARG A 106 -8.91 3.82 -11.95
N LYS A 107 -8.71 2.74 -12.68
CA LYS A 107 -7.55 2.55 -13.57
C LYS A 107 -7.54 3.44 -14.82
N THR A 108 -8.65 4.00 -15.25
CA THR A 108 -8.79 4.71 -16.52
C THR A 108 -8.67 6.22 -16.33
N ASN A 109 -7.93 6.87 -17.22
CA ASN A 109 -7.77 8.34 -17.22
C ASN A 109 -9.03 9.10 -17.62
N GLU A 110 -10.09 8.39 -17.99
CA GLU A 110 -11.31 8.97 -18.58
C GLU A 110 -12.35 9.43 -17.53
N ASP A 111 -12.21 8.96 -16.27
CA ASP A 111 -13.20 9.23 -15.21
C ASP A 111 -12.80 10.36 -14.26
N TYR A 112 -11.88 11.24 -14.65
CA TYR A 112 -11.54 12.38 -13.82
C TYR A 112 -12.55 13.51 -13.93
N ALA A 113 -13.66 13.40 -13.19
CA ALA A 113 -14.42 14.57 -12.84
C ALA A 113 -13.52 15.56 -12.10
N GLU A 114 -13.59 16.83 -12.45
CA GLU A 114 -12.86 17.90 -11.78
C GLU A 114 -13.14 17.84 -10.26
N GLY A 115 -12.11 17.62 -9.45
CA GLY A 115 -12.23 17.47 -7.99
C GLY A 115 -12.27 16.04 -7.44
N ALA A 116 -12.29 14.99 -8.27
CA ALA A 116 -12.24 13.61 -7.81
C ALA A 116 -10.92 13.31 -7.09
N LYS A 117 -10.99 12.65 -5.92
CA LYS A 117 -9.80 12.19 -5.19
C LYS A 117 -9.05 11.20 -6.07
N GLN A 118 -7.82 11.55 -6.44
CA GLN A 118 -6.98 10.76 -7.36
C GLN A 118 -6.01 9.84 -6.62
N ARG A 119 -6.31 9.49 -5.37
CA ARG A 119 -5.50 8.57 -4.56
C ARG A 119 -5.56 7.17 -5.16
N ARG A 120 -4.39 6.57 -5.33
CA ARG A 120 -4.26 5.17 -5.75
C ARG A 120 -4.14 4.26 -4.55
N LEU A 121 -4.76 3.08 -4.65
CA LEU A 121 -4.59 1.98 -3.73
C LEU A 121 -3.87 0.84 -4.46
N THR A 122 -2.78 0.36 -3.88
CA THR A 122 -2.02 -0.78 -4.39
C THR A 122 -1.82 -1.80 -3.27
N PHE A 123 -2.03 -3.07 -3.56
CA PHE A 123 -1.66 -4.16 -2.67
C PHE A 123 -0.36 -4.78 -3.16
N GLU A 124 0.64 -4.85 -2.28
CA GLU A 124 1.90 -5.53 -2.52
C GLU A 124 1.77 -7.01 -2.14
N TYR A 125 2.05 -7.90 -3.09
CA TYR A 125 1.90 -9.34 -2.92
C TYR A 125 3.16 -10.05 -3.37
N ILE A 126 4.02 -10.43 -2.41
CA ILE A 126 5.19 -11.25 -2.69
C ILE A 126 4.73 -12.69 -2.89
N VAL A 127 5.09 -13.27 -4.02
CA VAL A 127 4.73 -14.66 -4.36
C VAL A 127 5.81 -15.59 -3.86
N PHE A 128 5.42 -16.50 -2.94
CA PHE A 128 6.28 -17.55 -2.38
C PHE A 128 5.83 -18.88 -2.90
N LYS A 129 6.76 -19.64 -3.47
CA LYS A 129 6.50 -20.95 -4.06
C LYS A 129 5.91 -21.94 -3.05
N GLY A 130 4.77 -22.53 -3.39
CA GLY A 130 4.08 -23.53 -2.58
C GLY A 130 3.43 -22.99 -1.31
N ILE A 131 3.39 -21.66 -1.11
CA ILE A 131 2.82 -21.02 0.08
C ILE A 131 1.59 -20.21 -0.28
N ASN A 132 1.70 -19.28 -1.22
CA ASN A 132 0.61 -18.35 -1.57
C ASN A 132 0.42 -18.20 -3.10
N ASP A 133 0.93 -19.13 -3.88
CA ASP A 133 0.99 -19.09 -5.35
C ASP A 133 -0.04 -20.01 -6.06
N SER A 134 -0.95 -20.65 -5.29
CA SER A 134 -1.96 -21.54 -5.88
C SER A 134 -3.14 -20.78 -6.49
N ILE A 135 -3.93 -21.49 -7.32
CA ILE A 135 -5.17 -20.96 -7.91
C ILE A 135 -6.19 -20.61 -6.82
N GLU A 136 -6.23 -21.37 -5.72
CA GLU A 136 -7.10 -21.12 -4.57
C GLU A 136 -6.75 -19.80 -3.91
N HIS A 137 -5.45 -19.50 -3.74
CA HIS A 137 -5.00 -18.21 -3.22
C HIS A 137 -5.37 -17.05 -4.17
N ALA A 138 -5.24 -17.25 -5.48
CA ALA A 138 -5.66 -16.25 -6.47
C ALA A 138 -7.17 -15.97 -6.40
N LYS A 139 -8.01 -17.01 -6.27
CA LYS A 139 -9.46 -16.86 -6.11
C LYS A 139 -9.82 -16.16 -4.80
N ALA A 140 -9.15 -16.52 -3.69
CA ALA A 140 -9.33 -15.87 -2.40
C ALA A 140 -8.95 -14.38 -2.45
N LEU A 141 -7.84 -14.05 -3.12
CA LEU A 141 -7.38 -12.69 -3.32
C LEU A 141 -8.39 -11.85 -4.12
N ILE A 142 -8.92 -12.39 -5.21
CA ILE A 142 -9.96 -11.73 -6.02
C ILE A 142 -11.20 -11.47 -5.18
N LYS A 143 -11.66 -12.47 -4.41
CA LYS A 143 -12.84 -12.36 -3.55
C LYS A 143 -12.62 -11.31 -2.46
N LEU A 144 -11.47 -11.32 -1.80
CA LEU A 144 -11.13 -10.39 -0.72
C LEU A 144 -11.12 -8.94 -1.22
N LEU A 145 -10.52 -8.68 -2.37
CA LEU A 145 -10.32 -7.33 -2.90
C LEU A 145 -11.44 -6.84 -3.82
N ALA A 146 -12.45 -7.68 -4.09
CA ALA A 146 -13.58 -7.32 -4.96
C ALA A 146 -14.29 -5.99 -4.61
N PRO A 147 -14.43 -5.60 -3.32
CA PRO A 147 -15.06 -4.33 -2.95
C PRO A 147 -14.23 -3.08 -3.27
N LEU A 148 -12.96 -3.21 -3.67
CA LEU A 148 -12.00 -2.10 -3.76
C LEU A 148 -11.57 -1.81 -5.20
N ASP A 149 -11.54 -0.53 -5.55
CA ASP A 149 -10.82 -0.06 -6.74
C ASP A 149 -9.32 -0.02 -6.43
N CYS A 150 -8.61 -1.09 -6.72
CA CYS A 150 -7.21 -1.25 -6.36
C CYS A 150 -6.36 -1.87 -7.47
N ARG A 151 -5.06 -1.83 -7.29
CA ARG A 151 -4.06 -2.57 -8.06
C ARG A 151 -3.40 -3.60 -7.19
N ILE A 152 -2.96 -4.69 -7.78
CA ILE A 152 -2.12 -5.69 -7.13
C ILE A 152 -0.77 -5.67 -7.80
N ASN A 153 0.28 -5.42 -7.05
CA ASN A 153 1.66 -5.53 -7.49
C ASN A 153 2.18 -6.90 -7.07
N MET A 154 2.30 -7.80 -8.04
CA MET A 154 2.83 -9.14 -7.83
C MET A 154 4.35 -9.08 -7.87
N ILE A 155 5.00 -9.41 -6.76
CA ILE A 155 6.45 -9.36 -6.60
C ILE A 155 6.98 -10.78 -6.55
N ARG A 156 7.84 -11.13 -7.49
CA ARG A 156 8.53 -12.41 -7.45
C ARG A 156 9.53 -12.43 -6.30
N PHE A 157 9.44 -13.43 -5.43
CA PHE A 157 10.42 -13.61 -4.37
C PHE A 157 11.73 -14.15 -4.94
N HIS A 158 12.84 -13.51 -4.59
CA HIS A 158 14.17 -14.01 -4.87
C HIS A 158 14.74 -14.60 -3.59
N THR A 159 15.15 -15.87 -3.66
CA THR A 159 15.73 -16.58 -2.50
C THR A 159 16.92 -15.81 -1.94
N ILE A 160 16.88 -15.53 -0.66
CA ILE A 160 17.94 -14.87 0.09
C ILE A 160 18.59 -15.94 0.99
N PRO A 161 19.92 -15.98 1.14
CA PRO A 161 20.56 -16.91 2.08
C PRO A 161 19.90 -16.85 3.47
N ASP A 162 19.77 -17.99 4.11
CA ASP A 162 19.21 -18.16 5.46
C ASP A 162 17.71 -17.84 5.60
N THR A 163 16.94 -17.81 4.51
CA THR A 163 15.48 -17.69 4.60
C THR A 163 14.82 -19.07 4.48
N ARG A 164 13.65 -19.20 5.12
CA ARG A 164 12.78 -20.39 5.01
C ARG A 164 11.89 -20.38 3.74
N PHE A 165 11.99 -19.35 2.92
CA PHE A 165 11.15 -19.17 1.74
C PHE A 165 11.92 -19.44 0.45
N ASP A 166 11.27 -20.14 -0.48
CA ASP A 166 11.79 -20.38 -1.82
C ASP A 166 11.20 -19.39 -2.84
N GLY A 167 12.01 -19.04 -3.84
CA GLY A 167 11.58 -18.24 -4.98
C GLY A 167 10.69 -19.03 -5.96
N THR A 168 9.86 -18.32 -6.71
CA THR A 168 9.01 -18.83 -7.79
C THR A 168 9.70 -18.63 -9.13
#